data_6a6e41e08f7e70e229a807510d6a7718
#
_entry.id   6a6e41e08f7e70e229a807510d6a7718
#
_cell.length_a   1.000
_cell.length_b   1.000
_cell.length_c   1.000
_cell.angle_alpha   90.00
_cell.angle_beta   90.00
_cell.angle_gamma   90.00
#
_symmetry.space_group_name_H-M   'P 1'
#
loop_
_entity.id
_entity.type
_entity.pdbx_description
1 polymer ?
#
loop_
_entity_poly.entity_id
_entity_poly.type
_entity_poly.pdbx_seq_one_letter_code
_entity_poly.pdbx_strand_id
1 'polypeptide(L)'
;MVDQNMDENREAQGELDFRSPISETSLLTLYFKAQETKRPDRIIEDPKAIEILEKLGVDMSRFRNKRMSQVGTVIRVRRFDRQTRRILAEWDRPVVVHLACGLDDRFLRTDSGKGVQVDLDLPDVMAVRERFLPGSERNPQIGASMFETAWMDELLERYPGHRFAFIMEGVLMYLQEPDIQGLFRNLAQRFPGGELHFDAVSPWMARNSKMHDSIREYGDDVRFHWGLGGLRDIESWDPALKFGEAEYYVNQELRRWGWAVLLNLIPPLAKGAKMLLYRIRQERPSE
;
A
#
# COMPACT_ATOMS: atom_id res chain seq x y z
N MET A 1 38.03 4.13 -25.53
CA MET A 1 38.35 3.80 -24.12
C MET A 1 37.49 4.58 -23.09
N VAL A 2 36.75 5.60 -23.49
CA VAL A 2 35.82 6.37 -22.56
C VAL A 2 34.42 5.78 -22.60
N ASP A 3 33.98 5.15 -23.71
CA ASP A 3 32.62 4.60 -23.83
C ASP A 3 32.43 3.22 -23.14
N GLN A 4 33.47 2.42 -23.04
CA GLN A 4 33.37 1.11 -22.39
C GLN A 4 33.23 1.19 -20.87
N ASN A 5 33.80 2.21 -20.21
CA ASN A 5 33.64 2.44 -18.78
C ASN A 5 32.27 2.99 -18.39
N MET A 6 31.51 3.55 -19.33
CA MET A 6 30.12 4.02 -19.08
C MET A 6 29.12 2.88 -19.19
N ASP A 7 29.36 1.88 -20.04
CA ASP A 7 28.49 0.70 -20.17
C ASP A 7 28.71 -0.31 -19.04
N GLU A 8 29.94 -0.52 -18.58
CA GLU A 8 30.23 -1.36 -17.41
C GLU A 8 29.67 -0.75 -16.10
N ASN A 9 29.61 0.58 -15.98
CA ASN A 9 28.94 1.24 -14.84
C ASN A 9 27.41 1.20 -14.94
N ARG A 10 26.81 1.06 -16.11
CA ARG A 10 25.38 0.83 -16.30
C ARG A 10 24.97 -0.59 -15.96
N GLU A 11 25.76 -1.58 -16.31
CA GLU A 11 25.53 -2.98 -15.93
C GLU A 11 25.72 -3.22 -14.43
N ALA A 12 26.60 -2.49 -13.75
CA ALA A 12 26.79 -2.55 -12.30
C ALA A 12 25.69 -1.82 -11.50
N GLN A 13 25.02 -0.84 -12.09
CA GLN A 13 23.88 -0.12 -11.55
C GLN A 13 22.57 -0.75 -11.99
N GLY A 14 22.41 -2.06 -11.98
CA GLY A 14 21.28 -2.83 -12.48
C GLY A 14 20.03 -1.96 -12.68
N GLU A 15 19.76 -1.62 -13.95
CA GLU A 15 18.64 -0.78 -14.34
C GLU A 15 17.36 -1.29 -13.67
N LEU A 16 16.69 -0.41 -12.91
CA LEU A 16 15.37 -0.74 -12.31
C LEU A 16 14.39 -0.85 -13.48
N ASP A 17 14.07 -2.07 -13.87
CA ASP A 17 13.13 -2.34 -14.95
C ASP A 17 11.68 -2.27 -14.44
N PHE A 18 11.29 -1.09 -13.96
CA PHE A 18 9.88 -0.83 -13.73
C PHE A 18 9.21 -0.49 -15.06
N ARG A 19 8.24 -1.31 -15.46
CA ARG A 19 7.55 -1.15 -16.75
C ARG A 19 6.50 -0.06 -16.75
N SER A 20 6.18 0.52 -15.60
CA SER A 20 5.20 1.60 -15.51
C SER A 20 5.59 2.70 -14.51
N PRO A 21 5.18 3.96 -14.76
CA PRO A 21 5.35 5.06 -13.79
C PRO A 21 4.64 4.78 -12.45
N ILE A 22 3.58 3.98 -12.45
CA ILE A 22 2.88 3.58 -11.21
C ILE A 22 3.78 2.68 -10.37
N SER A 23 4.50 1.74 -11.00
CA SER A 23 5.49 0.90 -10.30
C SER A 23 6.62 1.73 -9.70
N GLU A 24 7.05 2.82 -10.36
CA GLU A 24 8.04 3.77 -9.82
C GLU A 24 7.55 4.49 -8.55
N THR A 25 6.23 4.60 -8.34
CA THR A 25 5.72 5.25 -7.12
C THR A 25 6.07 4.48 -5.85
N SER A 26 6.43 3.20 -5.96
CA SER A 26 6.96 2.40 -4.84
C SER A 26 8.24 3.00 -4.27
N LEU A 27 9.10 3.59 -5.12
CA LEU A 27 10.32 4.28 -4.70
C LEU A 27 10.02 5.53 -3.86
N LEU A 28 8.92 6.22 -4.17
CA LEU A 28 8.50 7.39 -3.42
C LEU A 28 8.12 7.03 -1.97
N THR A 29 7.37 5.94 -1.80
CA THR A 29 7.01 5.43 -0.47
C THR A 29 8.27 5.01 0.30
N LEU A 30 9.17 4.31 -0.35
CA LEU A 30 10.47 3.91 0.21
C LEU A 30 11.29 5.13 0.66
N TYR A 31 11.39 6.16 -0.20
CA TYR A 31 12.09 7.40 0.12
C TYR A 31 11.51 8.10 1.34
N PHE A 32 10.18 8.23 1.43
CA PHE A 32 9.56 8.88 2.58
C PHE A 32 9.76 8.10 3.88
N LYS A 33 9.73 6.77 3.84
CA LYS A 33 10.04 5.92 5.00
C LYS A 33 11.50 6.09 5.45
N ALA A 34 12.44 6.12 4.51
CA ALA A 34 13.85 6.34 4.81
C ALA A 34 14.11 7.73 5.41
N GLN A 35 13.49 8.78 4.86
CA GLN A 35 13.61 10.14 5.42
C GLN A 35 13.00 10.23 6.82
N GLU A 36 11.88 9.55 7.06
CA GLU A 36 11.24 9.50 8.36
C GLU A 36 12.09 8.79 9.39
N THR A 37 12.71 7.68 9.04
CA THR A 37 13.58 6.90 9.93
C THR A 37 14.77 7.70 10.47
N LYS A 38 15.28 8.65 9.68
CA LYS A 38 16.40 9.53 10.08
C LYS A 38 15.98 10.63 11.06
N ARG A 39 14.71 10.79 11.37
CA ARG A 39 14.22 11.85 12.26
C ARG A 39 14.28 11.44 13.72
N PRO A 40 14.59 12.38 14.64
CA PRO A 40 14.54 12.09 16.08
C PRO A 40 13.10 11.92 16.60
N ASP A 41 12.09 12.55 15.93
CA ASP A 41 10.66 12.49 16.24
C ASP A 41 9.90 11.61 15.24
N ARG A 42 10.54 10.52 14.78
CA ARG A 42 9.98 9.63 13.76
C ARG A 42 8.69 8.94 14.18
N ILE A 43 7.76 8.85 13.25
CA ILE A 43 6.46 8.15 13.39
C ILE A 43 6.62 6.64 13.17
N ILE A 44 7.51 6.28 12.26
CA ILE A 44 7.88 4.90 11.94
C ILE A 44 9.40 4.77 11.88
N GLU A 45 9.88 3.55 12.02
CA GLU A 45 11.28 3.19 11.84
C GLU A 45 11.39 2.09 10.79
N ASP A 46 12.14 2.35 9.73
CA ASP A 46 12.34 1.46 8.58
C ASP A 46 13.80 1.56 8.10
N PRO A 47 14.75 0.91 8.81
CA PRO A 47 16.16 0.91 8.41
C PRO A 47 16.38 0.26 7.03
N LYS A 48 15.53 -0.71 6.68
CA LYS A 48 15.61 -1.42 5.40
C LYS A 48 15.33 -0.49 4.23
N ALA A 49 14.42 0.47 4.39
CA ALA A 49 14.17 1.50 3.37
C ALA A 49 15.42 2.34 3.08
N ILE A 50 16.24 2.65 4.09
CA ILE A 50 17.52 3.36 3.91
C ILE A 50 18.48 2.48 3.11
N GLU A 51 18.67 1.23 3.53
CA GLU A 51 19.57 0.26 2.88
C GLU A 51 19.22 0.08 1.39
N ILE A 52 17.92 -0.11 1.09
CA ILE A 52 17.47 -0.33 -0.29
C ILE A 52 17.75 0.90 -1.14
N LEU A 53 17.42 2.12 -0.67
CA LEU A 53 17.67 3.34 -1.44
C LEU A 53 19.16 3.59 -1.69
N GLU A 54 20.01 3.32 -0.71
CA GLU A 54 21.47 3.44 -0.85
C GLU A 54 22.02 2.47 -1.92
N LYS A 55 21.53 1.22 -1.91
CA LYS A 55 21.90 0.23 -2.90
C LYS A 55 21.38 0.53 -4.31
N LEU A 56 20.18 1.13 -4.40
CA LEU A 56 19.60 1.51 -5.68
C LEU A 56 20.30 2.72 -6.32
N GLY A 57 20.88 3.61 -5.51
CA GLY A 57 21.55 4.81 -5.99
C GLY A 57 20.66 5.80 -6.74
N VAL A 58 19.32 5.75 -6.55
CA VAL A 58 18.35 6.58 -7.29
C VAL A 58 18.34 8.00 -6.77
N ASP A 59 18.39 8.99 -7.67
CA ASP A 59 18.20 10.39 -7.27
C ASP A 59 16.74 10.71 -6.96
N MET A 60 16.47 10.86 -5.66
CA MET A 60 15.15 11.25 -5.14
C MET A 60 15.07 12.74 -4.76
N SER A 61 16.01 13.56 -5.21
CA SER A 61 16.10 14.99 -4.83
C SER A 61 14.83 15.78 -5.15
N ARG A 62 14.14 15.44 -6.25
CA ARG A 62 12.84 16.04 -6.66
C ARG A 62 11.74 15.91 -5.60
N PHE A 63 11.86 14.95 -4.66
CA PHE A 63 10.88 14.73 -3.61
C PHE A 63 11.28 15.28 -2.23
N ARG A 64 12.44 15.92 -2.13
CA ARG A 64 13.03 16.38 -0.85
C ARG A 64 12.11 17.23 0.02
N ASN A 65 11.27 18.06 -0.58
CA ASN A 65 10.45 19.04 0.14
C ASN A 65 8.95 18.68 0.14
N LYS A 66 8.59 17.42 -0.10
CA LYS A 66 7.20 16.95 -0.17
C LYS A 66 6.68 16.55 1.22
N ARG A 67 6.71 17.49 2.15
CA ARG A 67 6.41 17.23 3.58
C ARG A 67 5.00 16.65 3.78
N MET A 68 4.00 17.14 3.08
CA MET A 68 2.62 16.65 3.25
C MET A 68 2.50 15.19 2.79
N SER A 69 3.06 14.85 1.64
CA SER A 69 3.12 13.48 1.14
C SER A 69 3.91 12.58 2.08
N GLN A 70 5.06 13.04 2.60
CA GLN A 70 5.85 12.26 3.55
C GLN A 70 5.04 11.95 4.81
N VAL A 71 4.44 12.96 5.45
CA VAL A 71 3.64 12.78 6.68
C VAL A 71 2.45 11.88 6.41
N GLY A 72 1.72 12.07 5.31
CA GLY A 72 0.61 11.21 4.94
C GLY A 72 1.04 9.76 4.74
N THR A 73 2.12 9.54 3.99
CA THR A 73 2.65 8.18 3.74
C THR A 73 3.01 7.46 5.04
N VAL A 74 3.76 8.10 5.94
CA VAL A 74 4.21 7.41 7.16
C VAL A 74 3.09 7.18 8.19
N ILE A 75 2.07 8.04 8.22
CA ILE A 75 0.85 7.81 9.00
C ILE A 75 0.11 6.57 8.47
N ARG A 76 0.00 6.44 7.16
CA ARG A 76 -0.60 5.30 6.49
C ARG A 76 0.14 4.01 6.79
N VAL A 77 1.45 3.98 6.59
CA VAL A 77 2.32 2.84 6.92
C VAL A 77 2.11 2.42 8.38
N ARG A 78 2.18 3.35 9.34
CA ARG A 78 1.96 3.06 10.77
C ARG A 78 0.59 2.45 11.03
N ARG A 79 -0.46 2.96 10.37
CA ARG A 79 -1.82 2.44 10.54
C ARG A 79 -1.92 0.98 10.07
N PHE A 80 -1.40 0.67 8.89
CA PHE A 80 -1.46 -0.69 8.36
C PHE A 80 -0.52 -1.64 9.10
N ASP A 81 0.66 -1.21 9.54
CA ASP A 81 1.52 -1.99 10.43
C ASP A 81 0.81 -2.33 11.74
N ARG A 82 0.08 -1.37 12.34
CA ARG A 82 -0.72 -1.59 13.56
C ARG A 82 -1.82 -2.63 13.32
N GLN A 83 -2.52 -2.56 12.18
CA GLN A 83 -3.54 -3.56 11.84
C GLN A 83 -2.94 -4.93 11.59
N THR A 84 -1.82 -5.01 10.88
CA THR A 84 -1.10 -6.26 10.67
C THR A 84 -0.74 -6.91 12.01
N ARG A 85 -0.12 -6.16 12.93
CA ARG A 85 0.22 -6.67 14.28
C ARG A 85 -1.01 -7.12 15.06
N ARG A 86 -2.12 -6.37 14.99
CA ARG A 86 -3.40 -6.76 15.62
C ARG A 86 -3.90 -8.10 15.08
N ILE A 87 -3.95 -8.25 13.77
CA ILE A 87 -4.40 -9.48 13.11
C ILE A 87 -3.53 -10.67 13.52
N LEU A 88 -2.20 -10.52 13.47
CA LEU A 88 -1.26 -11.57 13.83
C LEU A 88 -1.37 -11.95 15.32
N ALA A 89 -1.72 -11.01 16.19
CA ALA A 89 -1.87 -11.25 17.62
C ALA A 89 -3.21 -11.90 17.99
N GLU A 90 -4.30 -11.46 17.36
CA GLU A 90 -5.67 -11.79 17.79
C GLU A 90 -6.26 -13.01 17.06
N TRP A 91 -5.85 -13.27 15.81
CA TRP A 91 -6.42 -14.38 15.05
C TRP A 91 -5.68 -15.69 15.30
N ASP A 92 -6.41 -16.79 15.27
CA ASP A 92 -5.84 -18.13 15.51
C ASP A 92 -4.85 -18.53 14.40
N ARG A 93 -5.28 -18.51 13.16
CA ARG A 93 -4.45 -18.84 11.98
C ARG A 93 -4.52 -17.70 10.94
N PRO A 94 -3.79 -16.58 11.18
CA PRO A 94 -3.86 -15.43 10.29
C PRO A 94 -3.00 -15.61 9.04
N VAL A 95 -3.57 -15.19 7.90
CA VAL A 95 -2.84 -14.90 6.67
C VAL A 95 -3.12 -13.44 6.30
N VAL A 96 -2.08 -12.62 6.26
CA VAL A 96 -2.18 -11.22 5.81
C VAL A 96 -1.60 -11.13 4.41
N VAL A 97 -2.41 -10.70 3.44
CA VAL A 97 -1.99 -10.55 2.04
C VAL A 97 -1.82 -9.07 1.74
N HIS A 98 -0.61 -8.68 1.40
CA HIS A 98 -0.29 -7.31 1.00
C HIS A 98 -0.33 -7.21 -0.53
N LEU A 99 -1.41 -6.66 -1.06
CA LEU A 99 -1.64 -6.47 -2.50
C LEU A 99 -1.00 -5.17 -2.99
N ALA A 100 -0.29 -5.23 -4.10
CA ALA A 100 0.56 -4.17 -4.63
C ALA A 100 1.59 -3.70 -3.57
N CYS A 101 2.37 -4.67 -3.06
CA CYS A 101 3.28 -4.45 -1.94
C CYS A 101 4.49 -3.56 -2.28
N GLY A 102 4.83 -3.41 -3.56
CA GLY A 102 5.98 -2.62 -3.98
C GLY A 102 7.28 -3.09 -3.29
N LEU A 103 8.06 -2.12 -2.85
CA LEU A 103 9.28 -2.35 -2.08
C LEU A 103 9.05 -2.15 -0.56
N ASP A 104 7.81 -2.33 -0.08
CA ASP A 104 7.53 -2.23 1.36
C ASP A 104 7.98 -3.49 2.11
N ASP A 105 8.73 -3.32 3.18
CA ASP A 105 9.27 -4.36 4.06
C ASP A 105 8.38 -4.62 5.28
N ARG A 106 7.06 -4.53 5.14
CA ARG A 106 6.10 -4.68 6.25
C ARG A 106 6.34 -5.93 7.07
N PHE A 107 6.67 -7.05 6.43
CA PHE A 107 6.99 -8.28 7.14
C PHE A 107 8.07 -8.05 8.20
N LEU A 108 9.19 -7.40 7.85
CA LEU A 108 10.29 -7.17 8.78
C LEU A 108 9.88 -6.28 9.96
N ARG A 109 8.96 -5.33 9.72
CA ARG A 109 8.50 -4.40 10.77
C ARG A 109 7.42 -5.00 11.67
N THR A 110 6.68 -6.00 11.20
CA THR A 110 5.46 -6.48 11.90
C THR A 110 5.51 -7.93 12.32
N ASP A 111 6.52 -8.69 11.90
CA ASP A 111 6.60 -10.11 12.21
C ASP A 111 6.68 -10.36 13.72
N SER A 112 5.82 -11.25 14.18
CA SER A 112 5.71 -11.67 15.58
C SER A 112 6.05 -13.15 15.79
N GLY A 113 6.54 -13.83 14.76
CA GLY A 113 6.73 -15.29 14.76
C GLY A 113 5.44 -16.06 14.52
N LYS A 114 4.29 -15.40 14.33
CA LYS A 114 2.97 -16.03 14.13
C LYS A 114 2.40 -15.66 12.77
N GLY A 115 1.63 -16.59 12.19
CA GLY A 115 0.92 -16.36 10.93
C GLY A 115 1.83 -16.25 9.72
N VAL A 116 1.20 -15.94 8.61
CA VAL A 116 1.84 -15.78 7.30
C VAL A 116 1.52 -14.39 6.77
N GLN A 117 2.50 -13.73 6.18
CA GLN A 117 2.34 -12.46 5.48
C GLN A 117 2.76 -12.67 4.03
N VAL A 118 1.81 -12.65 3.11
CA VAL A 118 2.04 -12.84 1.67
C VAL A 118 2.21 -11.49 1.00
N ASP A 119 3.29 -11.32 0.26
CA ASP A 119 3.53 -10.13 -0.56
C ASP A 119 3.20 -10.44 -2.02
N LEU A 120 2.31 -9.63 -2.61
CA LEU A 120 1.88 -9.79 -3.99
C LEU A 120 2.01 -8.47 -4.75
N ASP A 121 2.65 -8.52 -5.90
CA ASP A 121 2.72 -7.41 -6.86
C ASP A 121 2.95 -7.95 -8.28
N LEU A 122 2.99 -7.06 -9.26
CA LEU A 122 3.29 -7.41 -10.64
C LEU A 122 4.66 -8.11 -10.75
N PRO A 123 4.84 -9.02 -11.72
CA PRO A 123 6.07 -9.81 -11.84
C PRO A 123 7.36 -8.97 -11.95
N ASP A 124 7.31 -7.81 -12.62
CA ASP A 124 8.43 -6.89 -12.76
C ASP A 124 8.81 -6.24 -11.41
N VAL A 125 7.81 -5.84 -10.61
CA VAL A 125 8.02 -5.31 -9.25
C VAL A 125 8.60 -6.39 -8.35
N MET A 126 8.06 -7.61 -8.40
CA MET A 126 8.54 -8.72 -7.58
C MET A 126 9.97 -9.15 -7.94
N ALA A 127 10.35 -9.08 -9.21
CA ALA A 127 11.74 -9.34 -9.63
C ALA A 127 12.74 -8.33 -9.04
N VAL A 128 12.35 -7.05 -8.94
CA VAL A 128 13.15 -6.04 -8.26
C VAL A 128 13.15 -6.27 -6.74
N ARG A 129 11.98 -6.57 -6.16
CA ARG A 129 11.81 -6.81 -4.73
C ARG A 129 12.68 -7.96 -4.22
N GLU A 130 12.71 -9.09 -4.90
CA GLU A 130 13.45 -10.30 -4.52
C GLU A 130 14.95 -10.01 -4.28
N ARG A 131 15.52 -9.03 -4.98
CA ARG A 131 16.93 -8.64 -4.82
C ARG A 131 17.25 -8.02 -3.47
N PHE A 132 16.26 -7.42 -2.81
CA PHE A 132 16.43 -6.66 -1.57
C PHE A 132 15.66 -7.25 -0.37
N LEU A 133 14.56 -7.89 -0.66
CA LEU A 133 13.58 -8.42 0.29
C LEU A 133 13.19 -9.85 -0.14
N PRO A 134 14.11 -10.81 -0.05
CA PRO A 134 13.83 -12.18 -0.47
C PRO A 134 12.69 -12.78 0.36
N GLY A 135 11.88 -13.61 -0.30
CA GLY A 135 10.78 -14.33 0.34
C GLY A 135 11.24 -15.35 1.37
N SER A 136 10.31 -15.81 2.18
CA SER A 136 10.52 -16.87 3.16
C SER A 136 9.28 -17.74 3.31
N GLU A 137 9.36 -18.83 4.10
CA GLU A 137 8.21 -19.69 4.38
C GLU A 137 7.03 -18.91 5.00
N ARG A 138 7.32 -17.94 5.89
CA ARG A 138 6.31 -17.09 6.53
C ARG A 138 6.05 -15.75 5.80
N ASN A 139 6.84 -15.46 4.78
CA ASN A 139 6.63 -14.32 3.89
C ASN A 139 6.78 -14.75 2.43
N PRO A 140 5.90 -15.63 1.93
CA PRO A 140 5.93 -16.01 0.52
C PRO A 140 5.59 -14.83 -0.37
N GLN A 141 6.15 -14.85 -1.58
CA GLN A 141 5.99 -13.79 -2.58
C GLN A 141 5.28 -14.33 -3.81
N ILE A 142 4.37 -13.54 -4.37
CA ILE A 142 3.57 -13.91 -5.55
C ILE A 142 3.72 -12.80 -6.60
N GLY A 143 4.25 -13.16 -7.77
CA GLY A 143 4.33 -12.29 -8.93
C GLY A 143 3.08 -12.45 -9.81
N ALA A 144 2.01 -11.69 -9.54
CA ALA A 144 0.75 -11.75 -10.27
C ALA A 144 0.02 -10.41 -10.23
N SER A 145 -0.92 -10.22 -11.16
CA SER A 145 -1.88 -9.13 -11.04
C SER A 145 -2.86 -9.41 -9.89
N MET A 146 -3.13 -8.39 -9.05
CA MET A 146 -4.14 -8.53 -7.98
C MET A 146 -5.54 -8.84 -8.52
N PHE A 147 -5.81 -8.59 -9.80
CA PHE A 147 -7.09 -8.84 -10.45
C PHE A 147 -7.26 -10.29 -10.93
N GLU A 148 -6.18 -11.04 -11.05
CA GLU A 148 -6.24 -12.46 -11.35
C GLU A 148 -6.79 -13.23 -10.13
N THR A 149 -7.50 -14.34 -10.37
CA THR A 149 -8.09 -15.12 -9.28
C THR A 149 -7.26 -16.37 -8.93
N ALA A 150 -6.32 -16.74 -9.77
CA ALA A 150 -5.51 -17.95 -9.59
C ALA A 150 -4.72 -17.92 -8.26
N TRP A 151 -4.14 -16.78 -7.90
CA TRP A 151 -3.42 -16.65 -6.62
C TRP A 151 -4.35 -16.77 -5.40
N MET A 152 -5.64 -16.40 -5.54
CA MET A 152 -6.61 -16.54 -4.46
C MET A 152 -6.90 -18.04 -4.20
N ASP A 153 -7.08 -18.79 -5.28
CA ASP A 153 -7.36 -20.21 -5.22
C ASP A 153 -6.13 -20.98 -4.68
N GLU A 154 -4.90 -20.62 -5.12
CA GLU A 154 -3.64 -21.14 -4.57
C GLU A 154 -3.51 -20.89 -3.06
N LEU A 155 -3.83 -19.69 -2.59
CA LEU A 155 -3.76 -19.37 -1.16
C LEU A 155 -4.78 -20.18 -0.33
N LEU A 156 -5.98 -20.41 -0.86
CA LEU A 156 -6.98 -21.23 -0.19
C LEU A 156 -6.55 -22.71 -0.09
N GLU A 157 -5.92 -23.25 -1.13
CA GLU A 157 -5.36 -24.60 -1.13
C GLU A 157 -4.18 -24.71 -0.16
N ARG A 158 -3.29 -23.72 -0.15
CA ARG A 158 -2.07 -23.72 0.68
C ARG A 158 -2.36 -23.50 2.16
N TYR A 159 -3.40 -22.74 2.49
CA TYR A 159 -3.74 -22.33 3.86
C TYR A 159 -5.19 -22.69 4.23
N PRO A 160 -5.57 -23.99 4.23
CA PRO A 160 -6.93 -24.40 4.50
C PRO A 160 -7.35 -24.04 5.94
N GLY A 161 -8.53 -23.43 6.07
CA GLY A 161 -9.09 -23.02 7.36
C GLY A 161 -8.37 -21.83 8.03
N HIS A 162 -7.48 -21.16 7.33
CA HIS A 162 -6.91 -19.89 7.80
C HIS A 162 -7.88 -18.72 7.56
N ARG A 163 -7.71 -17.66 8.33
CA ARG A 163 -8.45 -16.42 8.15
C ARG A 163 -7.58 -15.39 7.45
N PHE A 164 -8.15 -14.71 6.44
CA PHE A 164 -7.41 -13.83 5.55
C PHE A 164 -7.73 -12.36 5.80
N ALA A 165 -6.70 -11.53 5.82
CA ALA A 165 -6.82 -10.08 5.75
C ALA A 165 -6.02 -9.55 4.56
N PHE A 166 -6.58 -8.57 3.85
CA PHE A 166 -5.98 -7.99 2.66
C PHE A 166 -5.62 -6.53 2.93
N ILE A 167 -4.38 -6.15 2.63
CA ILE A 167 -3.90 -4.78 2.76
C ILE A 167 -3.62 -4.25 1.36
N MET A 168 -4.27 -3.14 1.00
CA MET A 168 -4.10 -2.42 -0.26
C MET A 168 -3.69 -0.98 0.09
N GLU A 169 -2.39 -0.76 0.17
CA GLU A 169 -1.83 0.52 0.59
C GLU A 169 -1.37 1.36 -0.59
N GLY A 170 -2.00 2.54 -0.79
CA GLY A 170 -1.55 3.53 -1.76
C GLY A 170 -1.77 3.12 -3.21
N VAL A 171 -2.72 2.25 -3.50
CA VAL A 171 -2.92 1.68 -4.83
C VAL A 171 -4.31 1.97 -5.42
N LEU A 172 -5.38 1.87 -4.65
CA LEU A 172 -6.75 1.87 -5.20
C LEU A 172 -7.11 3.17 -5.93
N MET A 173 -6.55 4.31 -5.53
CA MET A 173 -6.80 5.59 -6.20
C MET A 173 -6.32 5.64 -7.65
N TYR A 174 -5.39 4.79 -8.05
CA TYR A 174 -4.86 4.70 -9.42
C TYR A 174 -5.68 3.78 -10.33
N LEU A 175 -6.63 3.02 -9.78
CA LEU A 175 -7.41 2.01 -10.47
C LEU A 175 -8.77 2.56 -10.91
N GLN A 176 -9.38 1.88 -11.88
CA GLN A 176 -10.77 2.17 -12.30
C GLN A 176 -11.75 1.53 -11.32
N GLU A 177 -12.87 2.19 -11.06
CA GLU A 177 -13.87 1.67 -10.11
C GLU A 177 -14.39 0.27 -10.45
N PRO A 178 -14.69 -0.09 -11.72
CA PRO A 178 -15.12 -1.45 -12.06
C PRO A 178 -14.11 -2.54 -11.69
N ASP A 179 -12.79 -2.24 -11.81
CA ASP A 179 -11.73 -3.19 -11.47
C ASP A 179 -11.66 -3.40 -9.94
N ILE A 180 -11.80 -2.31 -9.17
CA ILE A 180 -11.86 -2.37 -7.71
C ILE A 180 -13.08 -3.17 -7.26
N GLN A 181 -14.24 -2.92 -7.88
CA GLN A 181 -15.47 -3.66 -7.60
C GLN A 181 -15.30 -5.16 -7.88
N GLY A 182 -14.69 -5.51 -9.01
CA GLY A 182 -14.39 -6.89 -9.38
C GLY A 182 -13.49 -7.57 -8.37
N LEU A 183 -12.40 -6.91 -7.97
CA LEU A 183 -11.48 -7.40 -6.94
C LEU A 183 -12.21 -7.63 -5.60
N PHE A 184 -12.97 -6.65 -5.12
CA PHE A 184 -13.64 -6.74 -3.82
C PHE A 184 -14.72 -7.83 -3.80
N ARG A 185 -15.47 -8.02 -4.90
CA ARG A 185 -16.41 -9.13 -5.04
C ARG A 185 -15.70 -10.49 -5.01
N ASN A 186 -14.58 -10.64 -5.73
CA ASN A 186 -13.79 -11.86 -5.73
C ASN A 186 -13.27 -12.19 -4.32
N LEU A 187 -12.77 -11.20 -3.59
CA LEU A 187 -12.31 -11.37 -2.21
C LEU A 187 -13.47 -11.71 -1.27
N ALA A 188 -14.62 -11.03 -1.41
CA ALA A 188 -15.81 -11.30 -0.60
C ALA A 188 -16.37 -12.72 -0.82
N GLN A 189 -16.27 -13.22 -2.04
CA GLN A 189 -16.77 -14.56 -2.39
C GLN A 189 -15.88 -15.69 -1.88
N ARG A 190 -14.57 -15.49 -1.91
CA ARG A 190 -13.58 -16.55 -1.59
C ARG A 190 -13.15 -16.56 -0.14
N PHE A 191 -13.21 -15.43 0.56
CA PHE A 191 -12.62 -15.29 1.90
C PHE A 191 -13.64 -14.82 2.95
N PRO A 192 -14.72 -15.61 3.19
CA PRO A 192 -15.70 -15.27 4.22
C PRO A 192 -15.04 -15.14 5.59
N GLY A 193 -15.47 -14.16 6.39
CA GLY A 193 -14.85 -13.82 7.67
C GLY A 193 -13.57 -13.00 7.60
N GLY A 194 -13.10 -12.66 6.39
CA GLY A 194 -11.89 -11.86 6.17
C GLY A 194 -12.06 -10.38 6.45
N GLU A 195 -10.94 -9.64 6.32
CA GLU A 195 -10.91 -8.18 6.45
C GLU A 195 -10.20 -7.54 5.26
N LEU A 196 -10.71 -6.39 4.79
CA LEU A 196 -10.10 -5.54 3.78
C LEU A 196 -9.63 -4.24 4.43
N HIS A 197 -8.33 -3.98 4.36
CA HIS A 197 -7.68 -2.76 4.86
C HIS A 197 -7.11 -2.00 3.68
N PHE A 198 -7.56 -0.77 3.47
CA PHE A 198 -7.10 0.03 2.35
C PHE A 198 -7.20 1.53 2.65
N ASP A 199 -6.54 2.33 1.84
CA ASP A 199 -6.73 3.77 1.85
C ASP A 199 -7.45 4.24 0.59
N ALA A 200 -8.18 5.33 0.75
CA ALA A 200 -8.91 5.95 -0.34
C ALA A 200 -8.88 7.48 -0.21
N VAL A 201 -8.87 8.14 -1.35
CA VAL A 201 -9.08 9.58 -1.44
C VAL A 201 -10.56 9.91 -1.65
N SER A 202 -10.95 11.16 -1.41
CA SER A 202 -12.30 11.63 -1.75
C SER A 202 -12.44 11.82 -3.27
N PRO A 203 -13.68 11.81 -3.83
CA PRO A 203 -13.90 12.10 -5.25
C PRO A 203 -13.38 13.48 -5.66
N TRP A 204 -13.40 14.46 -4.76
CA TRP A 204 -12.82 15.78 -5.01
C TRP A 204 -11.31 15.69 -5.18
N MET A 205 -10.62 14.98 -4.28
CA MET A 205 -9.17 14.79 -4.35
C MET A 205 -8.75 13.98 -5.58
N ALA A 206 -9.53 12.96 -5.96
CA ALA A 206 -9.27 12.18 -7.17
C ALA A 206 -9.32 13.08 -8.42
N ARG A 207 -10.36 13.91 -8.57
CA ARG A 207 -10.50 14.86 -9.69
C ARG A 207 -9.42 15.94 -9.70
N ASN A 208 -8.81 16.25 -8.55
CA ASN A 208 -7.78 17.28 -8.38
C ASN A 208 -6.40 16.70 -8.04
N SER A 209 -6.10 15.48 -8.50
CA SER A 209 -4.86 14.76 -8.18
C SER A 209 -3.57 15.54 -8.50
N LYS A 210 -3.60 16.41 -9.49
CA LYS A 210 -2.48 17.33 -9.84
C LYS A 210 -2.15 18.35 -8.72
N MET A 211 -3.04 18.56 -7.76
CA MET A 211 -2.77 19.39 -6.58
C MET A 211 -1.97 18.64 -5.50
N HIS A 212 -1.84 17.33 -5.63
CA HIS A 212 -1.03 16.52 -4.73
C HIS A 212 0.46 16.79 -4.98
N ASP A 213 1.18 17.14 -3.92
CA ASP A 213 2.54 17.70 -4.04
C ASP A 213 3.58 16.73 -4.64
N SER A 214 3.41 15.42 -4.49
CA SER A 214 4.30 14.42 -5.08
C SER A 214 3.78 13.84 -6.41
N ILE A 215 2.47 13.69 -6.58
CA ILE A 215 1.89 13.16 -7.84
C ILE A 215 2.15 14.12 -9.00
N ARG A 216 2.13 15.42 -8.75
CA ARG A 216 2.45 16.44 -9.75
C ARG A 216 3.82 16.23 -10.44
N GLU A 217 4.78 15.61 -9.75
CA GLU A 217 6.12 15.36 -10.31
C GLU A 217 6.14 14.28 -11.41
N TYR A 218 5.09 13.48 -11.50
CA TYR A 218 4.92 12.44 -12.54
C TYR A 218 4.14 12.94 -13.77
N GLY A 219 3.74 14.23 -13.78
CA GLY A 219 3.01 14.83 -14.91
C GLY A 219 1.62 14.19 -15.11
N ASP A 220 1.33 13.79 -16.33
CA ASP A 220 0.06 13.16 -16.72
C ASP A 220 0.10 11.63 -16.66
N ASP A 221 1.27 11.03 -16.45
CA ASP A 221 1.48 9.58 -16.44
C ASP A 221 0.91 8.92 -15.19
N VAL A 222 0.81 9.67 -14.08
CA VAL A 222 0.25 9.18 -12.81
C VAL A 222 -0.90 10.07 -12.38
N ARG A 223 -2.12 9.50 -12.36
CA ARG A 223 -3.34 10.21 -11.96
C ARG A 223 -4.19 9.35 -11.04
N PHE A 224 -5.00 10.02 -10.21
CA PHE A 224 -6.04 9.33 -9.48
C PHE A 224 -7.28 9.20 -10.37
N HIS A 225 -7.79 7.98 -10.48
CA HIS A 225 -8.99 7.66 -11.24
C HIS A 225 -10.19 7.43 -10.33
N TRP A 226 -9.95 6.92 -9.12
CA TRP A 226 -11.00 6.58 -8.18
C TRP A 226 -10.89 7.34 -6.86
N GLY A 227 -12.07 7.64 -6.28
CA GLY A 227 -12.20 8.21 -4.95
C GLY A 227 -13.50 7.79 -4.29
N LEU A 228 -13.43 7.39 -3.02
CA LEU A 228 -14.58 6.95 -2.24
C LEU A 228 -15.39 8.13 -1.69
N GLY A 229 -16.66 8.21 -2.03
CA GLY A 229 -17.61 9.22 -1.56
C GLY A 229 -18.07 8.96 -0.13
N GLY A 230 -18.98 8.06 0.04
CA GLY A 230 -19.54 7.65 1.33
C GLY A 230 -18.76 6.49 1.94
N LEU A 231 -18.66 6.46 3.29
CA LEU A 231 -17.96 5.38 3.98
C LEU A 231 -18.61 3.99 3.83
N ARG A 232 -19.84 3.93 3.35
CA ARG A 232 -20.61 2.70 3.15
C ARG A 232 -20.91 2.37 1.69
N ASP A 233 -20.44 3.17 0.74
CA ASP A 233 -20.76 2.98 -0.69
C ASP A 233 -20.34 1.60 -1.18
N ILE A 234 -19.23 1.06 -0.67
CA ILE A 234 -18.71 -0.27 -1.00
C ILE A 234 -19.66 -1.41 -0.55
N GLU A 235 -20.50 -1.18 0.46
CA GLU A 235 -21.50 -2.18 0.88
C GLU A 235 -22.51 -2.50 -0.24
N SER A 236 -22.67 -1.60 -1.20
CA SER A 236 -23.52 -1.80 -2.38
C SER A 236 -22.90 -2.71 -3.44
N TRP A 237 -21.58 -2.92 -3.38
CA TRP A 237 -20.86 -3.74 -4.35
C TRP A 237 -21.03 -5.25 -4.11
N ASP A 238 -21.11 -5.65 -2.85
CA ASP A 238 -21.43 -7.02 -2.43
C ASP A 238 -22.06 -7.01 -1.03
N PRO A 239 -23.17 -7.74 -0.80
CA PRO A 239 -23.87 -7.75 0.49
C PRO A 239 -23.04 -8.34 1.65
N ALA A 240 -21.98 -9.10 1.35
CA ALA A 240 -21.06 -9.60 2.36
C ALA A 240 -20.10 -8.53 2.89
N LEU A 241 -19.87 -7.44 2.16
CA LEU A 241 -18.98 -6.35 2.57
C LEU A 241 -19.68 -5.45 3.59
N LYS A 242 -19.03 -5.24 4.74
CA LYS A 242 -19.54 -4.36 5.80
C LYS A 242 -18.47 -3.38 6.27
N PHE A 243 -18.82 -2.12 6.27
CA PHE A 243 -18.00 -1.07 6.84
C PHE A 243 -17.67 -1.37 8.31
N GLY A 244 -16.41 -1.29 8.66
CA GLY A 244 -15.91 -1.46 10.02
C GLY A 244 -15.53 -0.14 10.66
N GLU A 245 -14.48 0.49 10.16
CA GLU A 245 -13.96 1.75 10.70
C GLU A 245 -13.26 2.59 9.63
N ALA A 246 -13.09 3.89 9.92
CA ALA A 246 -12.30 4.81 9.11
C ALA A 246 -11.47 5.73 9.99
N GLU A 247 -10.23 5.97 9.60
CA GLU A 247 -9.36 6.98 10.17
C GLU A 247 -8.95 7.98 9.09
N TYR A 248 -9.03 9.27 9.40
CA TYR A 248 -8.61 10.33 8.47
C TYR A 248 -7.14 10.70 8.73
N TYR A 249 -6.37 10.91 7.67
CA TYR A 249 -4.95 11.23 7.76
C TYR A 249 -4.68 12.48 8.59
N VAL A 250 -5.41 13.55 8.32
CA VAL A 250 -5.20 14.87 8.92
C VAL A 250 -5.53 14.94 10.41
N ASN A 251 -6.23 13.93 10.96
CA ASN A 251 -6.52 13.82 12.40
C ASN A 251 -5.40 13.11 13.17
N GLN A 252 -4.39 12.58 12.45
CA GLN A 252 -3.27 11.89 13.03
C GLN A 252 -2.05 12.82 13.08
N GLU A 253 -1.23 12.75 14.15
CA GLU A 253 0.05 13.45 14.25
C GLU A 253 -0.02 14.96 13.91
N LEU A 254 -0.98 15.67 14.50
CA LEU A 254 -1.30 17.07 14.17
C LEU A 254 -0.06 17.98 14.12
N ARG A 255 0.92 17.77 15.02
CA ARG A 255 2.16 18.57 15.08
C ARG A 255 3.02 18.40 13.81
N ARG A 256 2.92 17.25 13.17
CA ARG A 256 3.72 16.93 11.98
C ARG A 256 3.20 17.63 10.72
N TRP A 257 1.91 17.94 10.67
CA TRP A 257 1.29 18.70 9.58
C TRP A 257 1.66 20.20 9.62
N GLY A 258 2.07 20.75 10.78
CA GLY A 258 2.36 22.18 10.93
C GLY A 258 1.14 23.04 10.61
N TRP A 259 1.32 24.08 9.77
CA TRP A 259 0.22 24.95 9.36
C TRP A 259 -0.88 24.22 8.58
N ALA A 260 -0.54 23.13 7.90
CA ALA A 260 -1.51 22.34 7.14
C ALA A 260 -2.61 21.72 8.01
N VAL A 261 -2.46 21.71 9.34
CA VAL A 261 -3.54 21.35 10.27
C VAL A 261 -4.78 22.23 10.07
N LEU A 262 -4.62 23.48 9.60
CA LEU A 262 -5.73 24.39 9.31
C LEU A 262 -6.61 23.88 8.14
N LEU A 263 -6.08 23.00 7.28
CA LEU A 263 -6.87 22.35 6.22
C LEU A 263 -8.02 21.51 6.79
N ASN A 264 -7.92 21.10 8.07
CA ASN A 264 -9.03 20.46 8.79
C ASN A 264 -10.29 21.33 8.93
N LEU A 265 -10.16 22.62 8.79
CA LEU A 265 -11.30 23.57 8.81
C LEU A 265 -12.07 23.54 7.49
N ILE A 266 -11.52 22.95 6.44
CA ILE A 266 -12.12 22.87 5.11
C ILE A 266 -12.63 21.42 4.92
N PRO A 267 -13.96 21.15 5.03
CA PRO A 267 -14.48 19.78 5.05
C PRO A 267 -14.04 18.85 3.90
N PRO A 268 -13.94 19.30 2.62
CA PRO A 268 -13.44 18.46 1.55
C PRO A 268 -11.97 18.02 1.72
N LEU A 269 -11.16 18.85 2.37
CA LEU A 269 -9.74 18.54 2.63
C LEU A 269 -9.58 17.71 3.90
N ALA A 270 -10.33 18.04 4.96
CA ALA A 270 -10.33 17.28 6.22
C ALA A 270 -10.71 15.81 6.03
N LYS A 271 -11.60 15.54 5.09
CA LYS A 271 -12.07 14.19 4.74
C LYS A 271 -11.45 13.68 3.42
N GLY A 272 -10.42 14.36 2.93
CA GLY A 272 -9.83 14.13 1.61
C GLY A 272 -9.19 12.75 1.46
N ALA A 273 -8.47 12.28 2.47
CA ALA A 273 -7.83 10.98 2.48
C ALA A 273 -8.16 10.24 3.78
N LYS A 274 -8.41 8.93 3.66
CA LYS A 274 -8.88 8.08 4.74
C LYS A 274 -8.35 6.66 4.60
N MET A 275 -8.11 6.02 5.73
CA MET A 275 -7.77 4.61 5.84
C MET A 275 -8.97 3.86 6.39
N LEU A 276 -9.33 2.75 5.76
CA LEU A 276 -10.58 2.04 5.99
C LEU A 276 -10.34 0.59 6.36
N LEU A 277 -11.29 0.06 7.13
CA LEU A 277 -11.49 -1.36 7.35
C LEU A 277 -12.90 -1.73 6.91
N TYR A 278 -12.98 -2.75 6.06
CA TYR A 278 -14.21 -3.48 5.77
C TYR A 278 -14.07 -4.92 6.22
N ARG A 279 -15.17 -5.50 6.72
CA ARG A 279 -15.24 -6.91 7.08
C ARG A 279 -16.05 -7.66 6.05
N ILE A 280 -15.60 -8.85 5.73
CA ILE A 280 -16.36 -9.81 4.93
C ILE A 280 -17.18 -10.66 5.89
N ARG A 281 -18.49 -10.72 5.73
CA ARG A 281 -19.35 -11.56 6.56
C ARG A 281 -18.95 -13.03 6.45
N GLN A 282 -19.10 -13.78 7.54
CA GLN A 282 -18.84 -15.22 7.56
C GLN A 282 -19.86 -15.99 6.72
N GLU A 283 -21.12 -15.58 6.78
CA GLU A 283 -22.21 -16.13 5.99
C GLU A 283 -22.76 -15.05 5.06
N ARG A 284 -23.08 -15.44 3.83
CA ARG A 284 -23.85 -14.56 2.96
C ARG A 284 -25.26 -14.43 3.50
N PRO A 285 -25.90 -13.26 3.46
CA PRO A 285 -27.32 -13.14 3.69
C PRO A 285 -28.03 -14.08 2.72
N SER A 286 -28.94 -14.91 3.22
CA SER A 286 -29.89 -15.65 2.36
C SER A 286 -30.67 -14.64 1.52
N GLU A 287 -30.70 -14.85 0.20
CA GLU A 287 -31.53 -14.05 -0.71
C GLU A 287 -33.02 -14.15 -0.38
#